data_73bd5e8fc8bba92cf107dcf2f38370c0
#
_entry.id   73bd5e8fc8bba92cf107dcf2f38370c0
#
_cell.length_a   1.000
_cell.length_b   1.000
_cell.length_c   1.000
_cell.angle_alpha   90.00
_cell.angle_beta   90.00
_cell.angle_gamma   90.00
#
_symmetry.space_group_name_H-M   'P 1'
#
loop_
_entity.id
_entity.type
_entity.pdbx_description
1 polymer ?
#
loop_
_entity_poly.entity_id
_entity_poly.type
_entity_poly.pdbx_seq_one_letter_code
_entity_poly.pdbx_strand_id
1 'polypeptide(L)'
;MQQHTLHIAGGVARNPLVRLSNPVTLDFLDGEHIAIVGPNGAGRSLLVDLLTGKYPLRDGVLTYDFRPSATQTAYDNIKYIAFRDTYGSADANYYYQQRWNAHDQEDAPLVRELLGEVKNEALRQQLFGLFRIEPMLDKKIILLSSGELRKFQLTKTLLTAPRILIMDNPFIGLDAATRELLFNVLEKLAQLASLQIVLVLSMLDDVPSFITHVVPVENGVVGEKMERAAYLRTFRERDAIRVEADAASFGELQQRIMDLPYENTNFTSDEVVRLNKVSIRYDDRTILKELDWTVMRGQKWALSGENGAGKSTLLSLVCADNPQSYACDISLFGRKRGTGESIWEIKKHIGYVSPEMHRAYLKNLPAIEIVASGLHDSIGLYKRPHAGQMAVCEWWMDVFGVAGLKDKPFLQLSSGEQRLALLARAFVKDPELLILDEPLHGLDTYNRRRVKKIIEAFCARRDKTMIMVTHYENELPATISDRLYLKRNR
;
A
#
# COMPACT_ATOMS: atom_id res chain seq x y z
N MET A 1 15.04 -39.14 5.76
CA MET A 1 15.01 -38.09 4.70
C MET A 1 13.92 -37.10 5.10
N GLN A 2 14.23 -35.81 5.08
CA GLN A 2 13.25 -34.76 5.37
C GLN A 2 12.23 -34.71 4.21
N GLN A 3 10.95 -34.60 4.51
CA GLN A 3 9.88 -34.61 3.50
C GLN A 3 9.87 -33.30 2.72
N HIS A 4 9.83 -33.36 1.39
CA HIS A 4 9.63 -32.18 0.54
C HIS A 4 8.15 -31.89 0.41
N THR A 5 7.68 -30.79 0.99
CA THR A 5 6.27 -30.36 0.81
C THR A 5 6.00 -29.82 -0.58
N LEU A 6 7.02 -29.20 -1.19
CA LEU A 6 7.01 -28.70 -2.56
C LEU A 6 8.42 -28.82 -3.15
N HIS A 7 8.53 -29.35 -4.37
CA HIS A 7 9.78 -29.42 -5.11
C HIS A 7 9.55 -28.98 -6.55
N ILE A 8 10.35 -28.04 -7.01
CA ILE A 8 10.41 -27.62 -8.40
C ILE A 8 11.85 -27.73 -8.91
N ALA A 9 12.06 -28.44 -10.02
CA ALA A 9 13.36 -28.61 -10.65
C ALA A 9 13.34 -28.08 -12.08
N GLY A 10 14.13 -27.05 -12.35
CA GLY A 10 14.28 -26.47 -13.70
C GLY A 10 12.99 -25.89 -14.27
N GLY A 11 12.06 -25.43 -13.41
CA GLY A 11 10.73 -24.96 -13.81
C GLY A 11 10.77 -23.71 -14.69
N VAL A 12 10.16 -23.78 -15.88
CA VAL A 12 9.97 -22.66 -16.81
C VAL A 12 8.50 -22.57 -17.20
N ALA A 13 7.86 -21.42 -16.99
CA ALA A 13 6.47 -21.22 -17.38
C ALA A 13 6.26 -21.35 -18.89
N ARG A 14 5.15 -21.99 -19.30
CA ARG A 14 4.82 -22.18 -20.72
C ARG A 14 4.56 -20.84 -21.41
N ASN A 15 3.80 -19.95 -20.75
CA ASN A 15 3.50 -18.63 -21.28
C ASN A 15 4.74 -17.69 -21.19
N PRO A 16 5.26 -17.17 -22.32
CA PRO A 16 6.42 -16.29 -22.33
C PRO A 16 6.26 -15.00 -21.51
N LEU A 17 5.03 -14.48 -21.40
CA LEU A 17 4.74 -13.22 -20.71
C LEU A 17 4.86 -13.32 -19.18
N VAL A 18 4.89 -14.54 -18.63
CA VAL A 18 4.97 -14.80 -17.18
C VAL A 18 6.20 -15.61 -16.81
N ARG A 19 7.25 -15.58 -17.65
CA ARG A 19 8.51 -16.27 -17.39
C ARG A 19 9.40 -15.46 -16.47
N LEU A 20 10.03 -16.17 -15.54
CA LEU A 20 11.18 -15.69 -14.79
C LEU A 20 12.43 -15.73 -15.68
N SER A 21 13.46 -14.97 -15.31
CA SER A 21 14.68 -14.81 -16.13
C SER A 21 15.58 -16.05 -16.11
N ASN A 22 15.42 -16.92 -15.09
CA ASN A 22 16.12 -18.20 -14.98
C ASN A 22 15.15 -19.35 -14.72
N PRO A 23 15.48 -20.58 -15.09
CA PRO A 23 14.75 -21.77 -14.64
C PRO A 23 14.75 -21.86 -13.11
N VAL A 24 13.59 -22.20 -12.53
CA VAL A 24 13.42 -22.24 -11.07
C VAL A 24 13.73 -23.62 -10.53
N THR A 25 14.65 -23.72 -9.57
CA THR A 25 14.91 -24.93 -8.79
C THR A 25 14.84 -24.57 -7.31
N LEU A 26 13.83 -25.09 -6.61
CA LEU A 26 13.58 -24.81 -5.19
C LEU A 26 12.97 -26.03 -4.51
N ASP A 27 13.34 -26.21 -3.25
CA ASP A 27 12.80 -27.21 -2.35
C ASP A 27 12.22 -26.53 -1.10
N PHE A 28 10.98 -26.85 -0.78
CA PHE A 28 10.36 -26.49 0.50
C PHE A 28 10.26 -27.78 1.34
N LEU A 29 10.97 -27.81 2.44
CA LEU A 29 11.00 -28.96 3.34
C LEU A 29 9.97 -28.80 4.44
N ASP A 30 9.45 -29.92 4.94
CA ASP A 30 8.52 -29.89 6.07
C ASP A 30 9.15 -29.23 7.30
N GLY A 31 8.41 -28.36 7.98
CA GLY A 31 8.90 -27.54 9.11
C GLY A 31 9.64 -26.27 8.73
N GLU A 32 9.91 -26.00 7.44
CA GLU A 32 10.47 -24.71 7.02
C GLU A 32 9.38 -23.65 6.89
N HIS A 33 9.64 -22.45 7.40
CA HIS A 33 8.88 -21.25 7.09
C HIS A 33 9.75 -20.36 6.20
N ILE A 34 9.19 -19.90 5.05
CA ILE A 34 9.98 -19.32 3.98
C ILE A 34 9.55 -17.89 3.70
N ALA A 35 10.50 -16.97 3.49
CA ALA A 35 10.22 -15.66 2.95
C ALA A 35 10.74 -15.57 1.50
N ILE A 36 9.87 -15.23 0.55
CA ILE A 36 10.22 -14.83 -0.80
C ILE A 36 10.38 -13.32 -0.79
N VAL A 37 11.59 -12.81 -0.94
CA VAL A 37 11.90 -11.40 -0.78
C VAL A 37 12.43 -10.79 -2.07
N GLY A 38 12.10 -9.54 -2.32
CA GLY A 38 12.60 -8.82 -3.49
C GLY A 38 11.96 -7.44 -3.63
N PRO A 39 12.56 -6.53 -4.42
CA PRO A 39 11.97 -5.23 -4.68
C PRO A 39 10.68 -5.32 -5.49
N ASN A 40 9.95 -4.21 -5.60
CA ASN A 40 8.75 -4.15 -6.41
C ASN A 40 9.08 -4.43 -7.88
N GLY A 41 8.24 -5.22 -8.56
CA GLY A 41 8.50 -5.64 -9.95
C GLY A 41 9.52 -6.77 -10.11
N ALA A 42 10.14 -7.29 -9.05
CA ALA A 42 11.18 -8.31 -9.11
C ALA A 42 10.73 -9.69 -9.65
N GLY A 43 9.43 -9.97 -9.75
CA GLY A 43 8.91 -11.27 -10.21
C GLY A 43 8.43 -12.21 -9.10
N ARG A 44 8.36 -11.75 -7.85
CA ARG A 44 7.90 -12.55 -6.70
C ARG A 44 6.54 -13.21 -6.91
N SER A 45 5.56 -12.44 -7.40
CA SER A 45 4.21 -12.96 -7.68
C SER A 45 4.23 -14.00 -8.82
N LEU A 46 5.12 -13.84 -9.82
CA LEU A 46 5.32 -14.84 -10.88
C LEU A 46 5.88 -16.14 -10.30
N LEU A 47 6.82 -16.04 -9.36
CA LEU A 47 7.34 -17.21 -8.65
C LEU A 47 6.24 -17.93 -7.87
N VAL A 48 5.42 -17.20 -7.11
CA VAL A 48 4.28 -17.78 -6.38
C VAL A 48 3.29 -18.45 -7.33
N ASP A 49 2.93 -17.80 -8.43
CA ASP A 49 2.02 -18.35 -9.45
C ASP A 49 2.59 -19.65 -10.06
N LEU A 50 3.92 -19.74 -10.24
CA LEU A 50 4.59 -20.94 -10.71
C LEU A 50 4.56 -22.05 -9.64
N LEU A 51 4.90 -21.74 -8.40
CA LEU A 51 4.92 -22.69 -7.27
C LEU A 51 3.53 -23.23 -6.90
N THR A 52 2.48 -22.44 -7.14
CA THR A 52 1.08 -22.87 -6.92
C THR A 52 0.49 -23.65 -8.08
N GLY A 53 1.23 -23.81 -9.19
CA GLY A 53 0.77 -24.49 -10.37
C GLY A 53 -0.29 -23.73 -11.19
N LYS A 54 -0.44 -22.45 -10.96
CA LYS A 54 -1.38 -21.58 -11.71
C LYS A 54 -1.03 -21.51 -13.19
N TYR A 55 0.27 -21.55 -13.50
CA TYR A 55 0.78 -21.59 -14.88
C TYR A 55 1.41 -22.95 -15.16
N PRO A 56 1.02 -23.64 -16.26
CA PRO A 56 1.65 -24.88 -16.65
C PRO A 56 3.12 -24.65 -17.02
N LEU A 57 3.95 -25.62 -16.68
CA LEU A 57 5.36 -25.62 -17.06
C LEU A 57 5.51 -25.98 -18.55
N ARG A 58 6.49 -25.35 -19.22
CA ARG A 58 7.04 -25.79 -20.49
C ARG A 58 8.15 -26.83 -20.25
N ASP A 59 9.04 -26.52 -19.31
CA ASP A 59 10.18 -27.35 -18.95
C ASP A 59 10.25 -27.49 -17.42
N GLY A 60 10.88 -28.55 -16.95
CA GLY A 60 11.04 -28.87 -15.54
C GLY A 60 9.88 -29.68 -14.94
N VAL A 61 9.98 -29.95 -13.66
CA VAL A 61 9.02 -30.77 -12.90
C VAL A 61 8.62 -30.00 -11.64
N LEU A 62 7.33 -30.05 -11.29
CA LEU A 62 6.77 -29.52 -10.05
C LEU A 62 6.01 -30.65 -9.35
N THR A 63 6.43 -30.98 -8.14
CA THR A 63 5.82 -32.05 -7.33
C THR A 63 5.46 -31.54 -5.93
N TYR A 64 4.45 -32.15 -5.34
CA TYR A 64 3.97 -31.86 -4.01
C TYR A 64 3.83 -33.14 -3.19
N ASP A 65 4.10 -33.01 -1.87
CA ASP A 65 3.78 -34.03 -0.89
C ASP A 65 3.14 -33.35 0.33
N PHE A 66 1.83 -33.40 0.38
CA PHE A 66 1.05 -32.73 1.42
C PHE A 66 0.67 -33.66 2.60
N ARG A 67 1.33 -34.82 2.74
CA ARG A 67 1.10 -35.68 3.91
C ARG A 67 1.31 -34.89 5.22
N PRO A 68 0.51 -35.06 6.25
CA PRO A 68 -0.59 -36.05 6.41
C PRO A 68 -1.96 -35.60 5.87
N SER A 69 -2.06 -34.57 5.02
CA SER A 69 -3.34 -34.15 4.44
C SER A 69 -4.02 -35.31 3.69
N ALA A 70 -5.35 -35.44 3.84
CA ALA A 70 -6.14 -36.42 3.14
C ALA A 70 -6.21 -36.16 1.62
N THR A 71 -6.05 -34.90 1.19
CA THR A 71 -6.04 -34.52 -0.21
C THR A 71 -4.60 -34.17 -0.64
N GLN A 72 -4.24 -34.51 -1.87
CA GLN A 72 -2.90 -34.24 -2.42
C GLN A 72 -2.93 -33.18 -3.54
N THR A 73 -4.00 -32.38 -3.63
CA THR A 73 -4.10 -31.33 -4.63
C THR A 73 -3.50 -30.03 -4.12
N ALA A 74 -2.85 -29.26 -4.99
CA ALA A 74 -2.36 -27.93 -4.65
C ALA A 74 -3.52 -26.98 -4.27
N TYR A 75 -4.67 -27.12 -4.93
CA TYR A 75 -5.85 -26.29 -4.66
C TYR A 75 -6.35 -26.41 -3.21
N ASP A 76 -6.38 -27.61 -2.63
CA ASP A 76 -6.84 -27.82 -1.26
C ASP A 76 -5.77 -27.43 -0.24
N ASN A 77 -4.50 -27.69 -0.52
CA ASN A 77 -3.41 -27.61 0.43
C ASN A 77 -2.61 -26.29 0.39
N ILE A 78 -2.62 -25.56 -0.72
CA ILE A 78 -1.95 -24.26 -0.84
C ILE A 78 -3.03 -23.18 -0.87
N LYS A 79 -2.96 -22.27 0.10
CA LYS A 79 -3.83 -21.08 0.11
C LYS A 79 -2.98 -19.83 -0.01
N TYR A 80 -3.40 -18.95 -0.91
CA TYR A 80 -2.76 -17.67 -1.17
C TYR A 80 -3.66 -16.52 -0.74
N ILE A 81 -3.12 -15.63 0.09
CA ILE A 81 -3.78 -14.40 0.52
C ILE A 81 -2.95 -13.23 0.04
N ALA A 82 -3.47 -12.47 -0.92
CA ALA A 82 -2.96 -11.14 -1.23
C ALA A 82 -3.67 -10.14 -0.34
N PHE A 83 -2.93 -9.55 0.59
CA PHE A 83 -3.46 -8.46 1.40
C PHE A 83 -3.47 -7.16 0.58
N ARG A 84 -4.33 -7.13 -0.41
CA ARG A 84 -4.79 -5.86 -0.98
C ARG A 84 -5.93 -5.40 -0.08
N ASP A 85 -6.02 -4.10 0.19
CA ASP A 85 -7.13 -3.52 0.95
C ASP A 85 -8.43 -3.58 0.11
N THR A 86 -8.83 -4.77 -0.32
CA THR A 86 -9.99 -4.99 -1.17
C THR A 86 -11.00 -5.84 -0.41
N TYR A 87 -12.25 -5.39 -0.41
CA TYR A 87 -13.38 -6.16 0.14
C TYR A 87 -13.93 -7.19 -0.87
N GLY A 88 -13.14 -7.55 -1.89
CA GLY A 88 -13.52 -8.47 -2.95
C GLY A 88 -14.51 -7.88 -3.94
N SER A 89 -15.54 -8.63 -4.32
CA SER A 89 -16.57 -8.16 -5.26
C SER A 89 -17.39 -6.98 -4.73
N ALA A 90 -17.39 -6.74 -3.43
CA ALA A 90 -18.04 -5.57 -2.83
C ALA A 90 -17.31 -4.25 -3.16
N ASP A 91 -15.99 -4.28 -3.42
CA ASP A 91 -15.23 -3.08 -3.79
C ASP A 91 -15.55 -2.55 -5.20
N ALA A 92 -15.98 -3.42 -6.11
CA ALA A 92 -16.25 -3.04 -7.49
C ALA A 92 -17.41 -2.04 -7.64
N ASN A 93 -18.27 -1.96 -6.62
CA ASN A 93 -19.46 -1.12 -6.60
C ASN A 93 -19.28 0.17 -5.77
N TYR A 94 -18.18 0.32 -5.03
CA TYR A 94 -17.94 1.48 -4.16
C TYR A 94 -17.01 2.50 -4.82
N TYR A 95 -17.59 3.44 -5.58
CA TYR A 95 -16.90 4.66 -6.01
C TYR A 95 -16.58 5.55 -4.80
N TYR A 96 -15.44 6.23 -4.84
CA TYR A 96 -14.96 7.19 -3.84
C TYR A 96 -16.01 8.22 -3.39
N GLN A 97 -16.96 8.60 -4.27
CA GLN A 97 -18.07 9.48 -3.96
C GLN A 97 -19.23 8.80 -3.22
N GLN A 98 -19.38 7.48 -3.29
CA GLN A 98 -20.48 6.75 -2.65
C GLN A 98 -20.24 6.46 -1.17
N ARG A 99 -18.99 6.58 -0.68
CA ARG A 99 -18.68 6.49 0.76
C ARG A 99 -19.47 7.46 1.63
N TRP A 100 -19.98 8.52 1.04
CA TRP A 100 -20.71 9.59 1.70
C TRP A 100 -22.24 9.45 1.61
N ASN A 101 -22.74 8.50 0.80
CA ASN A 101 -24.15 8.20 0.64
C ASN A 101 -24.48 6.93 1.43
N ALA A 102 -25.06 7.10 2.64
CA ALA A 102 -25.30 6.05 3.64
C ALA A 102 -26.31 4.95 3.24
N HIS A 103 -26.96 5.05 2.08
CA HIS A 103 -28.11 4.19 1.73
C HIS A 103 -27.75 2.79 1.17
N ASP A 104 -26.51 2.54 0.72
CA ASP A 104 -26.13 1.27 0.09
C ASP A 104 -25.60 0.20 1.07
N GLN A 105 -25.74 0.41 2.38
CA GLN A 105 -25.20 -0.51 3.39
C GLN A 105 -26.13 -1.71 3.73
N GLU A 106 -27.36 -1.71 3.23
CA GLU A 106 -28.36 -2.70 3.67
C GLU A 106 -28.05 -4.12 3.20
N ASP A 107 -27.40 -4.32 2.04
CA ASP A 107 -27.16 -5.64 1.43
C ASP A 107 -25.77 -6.26 1.74
N ALA A 108 -24.91 -5.62 2.55
CA ALA A 108 -23.59 -6.17 2.84
C ALA A 108 -23.69 -7.36 3.82
N PRO A 109 -23.06 -8.53 3.52
CA PRO A 109 -23.16 -9.74 4.34
C PRO A 109 -22.47 -9.56 5.70
N LEU A 110 -22.94 -10.30 6.70
CA LEU A 110 -22.32 -10.39 8.01
C LEU A 110 -21.06 -11.29 7.96
N VAL A 111 -20.12 -11.02 8.85
CA VAL A 111 -18.90 -11.83 8.98
C VAL A 111 -19.23 -13.31 9.22
N ARG A 112 -20.23 -13.63 10.07
CA ARG A 112 -20.68 -15.00 10.34
C ARG A 112 -21.16 -15.74 9.09
N GLU A 113 -21.86 -15.06 8.19
CA GLU A 113 -22.38 -15.65 6.96
C GLU A 113 -21.26 -16.03 6.00
N LEU A 114 -20.22 -15.18 5.94
CA LEU A 114 -19.07 -15.38 5.07
C LEU A 114 -18.07 -16.43 5.59
N LEU A 115 -18.07 -16.73 6.89
CA LEU A 115 -17.26 -17.82 7.45
C LEU A 115 -17.86 -19.19 7.10
N GLY A 116 -19.17 -19.27 6.88
CA GLY A 116 -19.87 -20.49 6.50
C GLY A 116 -19.87 -21.58 7.59
N GLU A 117 -20.34 -22.77 7.20
CA GLU A 117 -20.32 -23.94 8.09
C GLU A 117 -18.90 -24.51 8.19
N VAL A 118 -18.43 -24.73 9.40
CA VAL A 118 -17.09 -25.24 9.69
C VAL A 118 -17.19 -26.71 10.11
N LYS A 119 -16.51 -27.58 9.35
CA LYS A 119 -16.52 -29.04 9.62
C LYS A 119 -15.71 -29.43 10.88
N ASN A 120 -14.71 -28.64 11.23
CA ASN A 120 -13.83 -28.90 12.38
C ASN A 120 -14.05 -27.87 13.48
N GLU A 121 -14.92 -28.19 14.44
CA GLU A 121 -15.27 -27.27 15.53
C GLU A 121 -14.10 -26.99 16.48
N ALA A 122 -13.20 -27.96 16.72
CA ALA A 122 -12.01 -27.75 17.54
C ALA A 122 -11.06 -26.71 16.93
N LEU A 123 -10.81 -26.80 15.60
CA LEU A 123 -10.01 -25.82 14.86
C LEU A 123 -10.70 -24.45 14.87
N ARG A 124 -12.01 -24.40 14.71
CA ARG A 124 -12.80 -23.16 14.78
C ARG A 124 -12.60 -22.46 16.12
N GLN A 125 -12.81 -23.16 17.23
CA GLN A 125 -12.65 -22.59 18.58
C GLN A 125 -11.22 -22.08 18.81
N GLN A 126 -10.21 -22.86 18.38
CA GLN A 126 -8.81 -22.45 18.47
C GLN A 126 -8.54 -21.15 17.67
N LEU A 127 -9.00 -21.06 16.42
CA LEU A 127 -8.79 -19.89 15.58
C LEU A 127 -9.60 -18.68 16.07
N PHE A 128 -10.83 -18.88 16.51
CA PHE A 128 -11.68 -17.80 17.04
C PHE A 128 -11.04 -17.19 18.29
N GLY A 129 -10.56 -18.03 19.21
CA GLY A 129 -9.82 -17.54 20.39
C GLY A 129 -8.53 -16.83 20.04
N LEU A 130 -7.74 -17.38 19.07
CA LEU A 130 -6.48 -16.78 18.64
C LEU A 130 -6.66 -15.39 18.01
N PHE A 131 -7.65 -15.24 17.11
CA PHE A 131 -7.92 -14.03 16.37
C PHE A 131 -8.91 -13.08 17.05
N ARG A 132 -9.59 -13.54 18.12
CA ARG A 132 -10.70 -12.84 18.79
C ARG A 132 -11.79 -12.45 17.79
N ILE A 133 -12.37 -13.43 17.12
CA ILE A 133 -13.34 -13.24 16.04
C ILE A 133 -14.74 -12.95 16.56
N GLU A 134 -15.14 -13.47 17.73
CA GLU A 134 -16.49 -13.38 18.27
C GLU A 134 -17.09 -11.96 18.23
N PRO A 135 -16.38 -10.88 18.64
CA PRO A 135 -16.94 -9.53 18.62
C PRO A 135 -17.22 -8.98 17.21
N MET A 136 -16.75 -9.68 16.18
CA MET A 136 -16.87 -9.24 14.77
C MET A 136 -17.97 -10.00 14.02
N LEU A 137 -18.48 -11.09 14.55
CA LEU A 137 -19.42 -11.98 13.85
C LEU A 137 -20.69 -11.28 13.35
N ASP A 138 -21.19 -10.32 14.11
CA ASP A 138 -22.41 -9.55 13.81
C ASP A 138 -22.13 -8.25 13.05
N LYS A 139 -20.86 -7.97 12.72
CA LYS A 139 -20.51 -6.82 11.88
C LYS A 139 -20.70 -7.16 10.40
N LYS A 140 -21.14 -6.17 9.63
CA LYS A 140 -21.08 -6.23 8.17
C LYS A 140 -19.64 -6.16 7.72
N ILE A 141 -19.25 -6.91 6.68
CA ILE A 141 -17.86 -6.99 6.21
C ILE A 141 -17.26 -5.63 5.84
N ILE A 142 -18.06 -4.75 5.29
CA ILE A 142 -17.67 -3.38 4.89
C ILE A 142 -17.37 -2.46 6.08
N LEU A 143 -17.81 -2.81 7.29
CA LEU A 143 -17.58 -2.06 8.51
C LEU A 143 -16.34 -2.53 9.28
N LEU A 144 -15.63 -3.54 8.77
CA LEU A 144 -14.39 -4.01 9.38
C LEU A 144 -13.27 -3.01 9.15
N SER A 145 -12.50 -2.74 10.20
CA SER A 145 -11.20 -2.08 10.06
C SER A 145 -10.23 -2.95 9.25
N SER A 146 -9.16 -2.37 8.69
CA SER A 146 -8.14 -3.12 7.94
C SER A 146 -7.58 -4.30 8.77
N GLY A 147 -7.35 -4.11 10.07
CA GLY A 147 -6.90 -5.17 10.97
C GLY A 147 -7.95 -6.26 11.20
N GLU A 148 -9.22 -5.89 11.38
CA GLU A 148 -10.33 -6.85 11.52
C GLU A 148 -10.56 -7.64 10.23
N LEU A 149 -10.48 -6.98 9.08
CA LEU A 149 -10.61 -7.64 7.77
C LEU A 149 -9.50 -8.69 7.57
N ARG A 150 -8.27 -8.39 7.96
CA ARG A 150 -7.16 -9.37 7.88
C ARG A 150 -7.34 -10.55 8.80
N LYS A 151 -7.78 -10.32 10.04
CA LYS A 151 -8.13 -11.41 10.97
C LYS A 151 -9.22 -12.33 10.38
N PHE A 152 -10.26 -11.72 9.80
CA PHE A 152 -11.32 -12.45 9.13
C PHE A 152 -10.79 -13.28 7.95
N GLN A 153 -9.98 -12.68 7.05
CA GLN A 153 -9.42 -13.37 5.89
C GLN A 153 -8.53 -14.55 6.31
N LEU A 154 -7.67 -14.35 7.31
CA LEU A 154 -6.82 -15.41 7.87
C LEU A 154 -7.64 -16.52 8.48
N THR A 155 -8.62 -16.18 9.32
CA THR A 155 -9.49 -17.18 9.95
C THR A 155 -10.23 -18.01 8.90
N LYS A 156 -10.88 -17.36 7.94
CA LYS A 156 -11.60 -18.03 6.85
C LYS A 156 -10.71 -18.99 6.07
N THR A 157 -9.47 -18.57 5.77
CA THR A 157 -8.52 -19.39 5.04
C THR A 157 -8.02 -20.56 5.87
N LEU A 158 -7.65 -20.32 7.13
CA LEU A 158 -7.12 -21.36 8.02
C LEU A 158 -8.17 -22.41 8.42
N LEU A 159 -9.47 -22.07 8.40
CA LEU A 159 -10.57 -23.04 8.58
C LEU A 159 -10.59 -24.12 7.50
N THR A 160 -9.92 -23.91 6.37
CA THR A 160 -9.74 -24.95 5.34
C THR A 160 -8.59 -25.91 5.64
N ALA A 161 -7.86 -25.71 6.76
CA ALA A 161 -6.70 -26.49 7.19
C ALA A 161 -5.62 -26.71 6.10
N PRO A 162 -5.10 -25.66 5.47
CA PRO A 162 -4.09 -25.81 4.41
C PRO A 162 -2.76 -26.30 4.97
N ARG A 163 -1.95 -26.98 4.14
CA ARG A 163 -0.57 -27.34 4.45
C ARG A 163 0.40 -26.18 4.23
N ILE A 164 0.15 -25.35 3.23
CA ILE A 164 0.96 -24.17 2.90
C ILE A 164 0.06 -22.93 2.86
N LEU A 165 0.38 -21.94 3.67
CA LEU A 165 -0.26 -20.63 3.65
C LEU A 165 0.71 -19.59 3.08
N ILE A 166 0.42 -19.08 1.90
CA ILE A 166 1.21 -18.03 1.25
C ILE A 166 0.53 -16.68 1.51
N MET A 167 1.27 -15.73 2.06
CA MET A 167 0.77 -14.38 2.36
C MET A 167 1.62 -13.33 1.64
N ASP A 168 0.98 -12.54 0.78
CA ASP A 168 1.65 -11.47 0.04
C ASP A 168 1.56 -10.15 0.79
N ASN A 169 2.70 -9.67 1.26
CA ASN A 169 2.88 -8.42 2.00
C ASN A 169 1.89 -8.24 3.16
N PRO A 170 1.79 -9.20 4.11
CA PRO A 170 0.75 -9.18 5.14
C PRO A 170 0.81 -7.98 6.09
N PHE A 171 1.95 -7.32 6.20
CA PHE A 171 2.19 -6.21 7.15
C PHE A 171 1.93 -4.82 6.55
N ILE A 172 1.66 -4.73 5.24
CA ILE A 172 1.42 -3.45 4.56
C ILE A 172 0.09 -2.80 5.03
N GLY A 173 0.09 -1.50 5.33
CA GLY A 173 -1.09 -0.72 5.71
C GLY A 173 -1.65 -1.01 7.09
N LEU A 174 -0.88 -1.64 7.97
CA LEU A 174 -1.22 -1.81 9.38
C LEU A 174 -0.55 -0.74 10.22
N ASP A 175 -1.30 -0.21 11.20
CA ASP A 175 -0.69 0.55 12.27
C ASP A 175 0.24 -0.33 13.13
N ALA A 176 1.12 0.29 13.92
CA ALA A 176 2.14 -0.42 14.69
C ALA A 176 1.54 -1.48 15.62
N ALA A 177 0.42 -1.19 16.31
CA ALA A 177 -0.22 -2.11 17.24
C ALA A 177 -0.84 -3.32 16.51
N THR A 178 -1.53 -3.08 15.39
CA THR A 178 -2.12 -4.13 14.57
C THR A 178 -1.05 -5.00 13.91
N ARG A 179 0.06 -4.41 13.49
CA ARG A 179 1.21 -5.11 12.93
C ARG A 179 1.84 -6.06 13.95
N GLU A 180 2.11 -5.57 15.16
CA GLU A 180 2.65 -6.38 16.25
C GLU A 180 1.72 -7.54 16.61
N LEU A 181 0.42 -7.27 16.67
CA LEU A 181 -0.59 -8.31 16.93
C LEU A 181 -0.57 -9.38 15.82
N LEU A 182 -0.51 -8.98 14.54
CA LEU A 182 -0.43 -9.93 13.44
C LEU A 182 0.86 -10.75 13.49
N PHE A 183 1.99 -10.10 13.81
CA PHE A 183 3.27 -10.76 13.98
C PHE A 183 3.20 -11.86 15.05
N ASN A 184 2.68 -11.54 16.24
CA ASN A 184 2.52 -12.49 17.34
C ASN A 184 1.58 -13.65 16.98
N VAL A 185 0.54 -13.38 16.19
CA VAL A 185 -0.36 -14.44 15.70
C VAL A 185 0.36 -15.36 14.72
N LEU A 186 1.11 -14.82 13.76
CA LEU A 186 1.85 -15.61 12.78
C LEU A 186 2.95 -16.45 13.45
N GLU A 187 3.62 -15.92 14.46
CA GLU A 187 4.59 -16.65 15.25
C GLU A 187 3.96 -17.87 15.97
N LYS A 188 2.76 -17.70 16.54
CA LYS A 188 2.01 -18.81 17.13
C LYS A 188 1.54 -19.82 16.07
N LEU A 189 1.10 -19.37 14.91
CA LEU A 189 0.73 -20.24 13.80
C LEU A 189 1.90 -21.04 13.26
N ALA A 190 3.10 -20.46 13.25
CA ALA A 190 4.34 -21.13 12.84
C ALA A 190 4.74 -22.29 13.76
N GLN A 191 4.19 -22.35 14.98
CA GLN A 191 4.41 -23.47 15.91
C GLN A 191 3.48 -24.68 15.61
N LEU A 192 2.51 -24.52 14.71
CA LEU A 192 1.64 -25.61 14.31
C LEU A 192 2.38 -26.54 13.34
N ALA A 193 2.66 -27.76 13.76
CA ALA A 193 3.47 -28.73 13.01
C ALA A 193 2.93 -29.08 11.62
N SER A 194 1.65 -28.83 11.37
CA SER A 194 1.00 -29.14 10.09
C SER A 194 0.92 -27.95 9.12
N LEU A 195 1.36 -26.74 9.50
CA LEU A 195 1.23 -25.54 8.68
C LEU A 195 2.61 -24.99 8.31
N GLN A 196 2.87 -24.85 7.04
CA GLN A 196 4.02 -24.15 6.50
C GLN A 196 3.61 -22.74 6.06
N ILE A 197 4.31 -21.72 6.55
CA ILE A 197 4.05 -20.32 6.22
C ILE A 197 5.06 -19.83 5.18
N VAL A 198 4.56 -19.26 4.10
CA VAL A 198 5.36 -18.59 3.07
C VAL A 198 4.97 -17.11 3.03
N LEU A 199 5.91 -16.23 3.33
CA LEU A 199 5.71 -14.78 3.23
C LEU A 199 6.32 -14.24 1.94
N VAL A 200 5.59 -13.42 1.22
CA VAL A 200 6.11 -12.66 0.08
C VAL A 200 6.29 -11.22 0.52
N LEU A 201 7.55 -10.75 0.59
CA LEU A 201 7.87 -9.47 1.23
C LEU A 201 8.58 -8.51 0.27
N SER A 202 8.13 -7.25 0.26
CA SER A 202 8.82 -6.14 -0.42
C SER A 202 9.81 -5.40 0.48
N MET A 203 9.64 -5.53 1.79
CA MET A 203 10.57 -5.01 2.79
C MET A 203 11.67 -6.03 3.01
N LEU A 204 12.87 -5.75 2.48
CA LEU A 204 13.95 -6.70 2.38
C LEU A 204 14.65 -6.97 3.72
N ASP A 205 14.59 -6.01 4.63
CA ASP A 205 15.18 -6.01 5.97
C ASP A 205 14.20 -6.46 7.07
N ASP A 206 12.93 -6.61 6.74
CA ASP A 206 11.85 -6.86 7.69
C ASP A 206 11.33 -8.30 7.61
N VAL A 207 12.25 -9.25 7.72
CA VAL A 207 11.94 -10.68 7.70
C VAL A 207 11.69 -11.19 9.12
N PRO A 208 10.46 -11.66 9.45
CA PRO A 208 10.09 -12.13 10.77
C PRO A 208 11.03 -13.20 11.36
N SER A 209 11.11 -13.26 12.70
CA SER A 209 11.98 -14.19 13.45
C SER A 209 11.65 -15.65 13.22
N PHE A 210 10.36 -15.99 13.05
CA PHE A 210 9.91 -17.37 12.82
C PHE A 210 10.23 -17.90 11.40
N ILE A 211 10.62 -17.04 10.46
CA ILE A 211 11.07 -17.46 9.13
C ILE A 211 12.43 -18.16 9.27
N THR A 212 12.53 -19.34 8.69
CA THR A 212 13.75 -20.15 8.71
C THR A 212 14.65 -19.87 7.53
N HIS A 213 14.07 -19.77 6.33
CA HIS A 213 14.79 -19.60 5.08
C HIS A 213 14.24 -18.45 4.24
N VAL A 214 15.09 -17.91 3.39
CA VAL A 214 14.77 -16.80 2.49
C VAL A 214 15.15 -17.17 1.07
N VAL A 215 14.24 -16.85 0.13
CA VAL A 215 14.46 -16.96 -1.32
C VAL A 215 14.46 -15.54 -1.90
N PRO A 216 15.62 -14.96 -2.24
CA PRO A 216 15.68 -13.65 -2.88
C PRO A 216 15.26 -13.73 -4.34
N VAL A 217 14.52 -12.71 -4.80
CA VAL A 217 14.10 -12.54 -6.19
C VAL A 217 14.44 -11.13 -6.65
N GLU A 218 15.27 -11.00 -7.69
CA GLU A 218 15.68 -9.71 -8.24
C GLU A 218 15.66 -9.73 -9.76
N ASN A 219 15.03 -8.76 -10.42
CA ASN A 219 14.97 -8.63 -11.89
C ASN A 219 14.50 -9.90 -12.61
N GLY A 220 13.54 -10.60 -12.03
CA GLY A 220 13.04 -11.88 -12.57
C GLY A 220 13.95 -13.08 -12.32
N VAL A 221 15.10 -12.90 -11.69
CA VAL A 221 16.01 -13.99 -11.29
C VAL A 221 15.67 -14.49 -9.90
N VAL A 222 15.42 -15.78 -9.75
CA VAL A 222 15.23 -16.45 -8.46
C VAL A 222 16.60 -16.91 -7.96
N GLY A 223 16.99 -16.40 -6.79
CA GLY A 223 18.23 -16.78 -6.15
C GLY A 223 18.11 -18.10 -5.37
N GLU A 224 19.23 -18.54 -4.80
CA GLU A 224 19.28 -19.73 -3.96
C GLU A 224 18.55 -19.53 -2.63
N LYS A 225 17.86 -20.57 -2.16
CA LYS A 225 17.28 -20.60 -0.81
C LYS A 225 18.41 -20.62 0.20
N MET A 226 18.39 -19.70 1.15
CA MET A 226 19.39 -19.58 2.20
C MET A 226 18.77 -19.38 3.57
N GLU A 227 19.52 -19.70 4.63
CA GLU A 227 19.08 -19.42 5.99
C GLU A 227 18.81 -17.92 6.20
N ARG A 228 17.77 -17.59 6.99
CA ARG A 228 17.40 -16.21 7.31
C ARG A 228 18.58 -15.38 7.84
N ALA A 229 19.39 -15.96 8.75
CA ALA A 229 20.52 -15.25 9.33
C ALA A 229 21.60 -14.90 8.30
N ALA A 230 21.89 -15.81 7.36
CA ALA A 230 22.81 -15.59 6.26
C ALA A 230 22.30 -14.49 5.33
N TYR A 231 21.01 -14.56 4.96
CA TYR A 231 20.36 -13.54 4.13
C TYR A 231 20.48 -12.13 4.74
N LEU A 232 20.12 -11.98 6.01
CA LEU A 232 20.15 -10.67 6.68
C LEU A 232 21.56 -10.08 6.80
N ARG A 233 22.60 -10.91 6.94
CA ARG A 233 24.00 -10.44 6.89
C ARG A 233 24.35 -9.89 5.52
N THR A 234 24.17 -10.71 4.48
CA THR A 234 24.45 -10.32 3.09
C THR A 234 23.66 -9.09 2.67
N PHE A 235 22.39 -9.01 3.09
CA PHE A 235 21.54 -7.86 2.79
C PHE A 235 22.12 -6.58 3.42
N ARG A 236 22.48 -6.62 4.72
CA ARG A 236 23.03 -5.44 5.42
C ARG A 236 24.32 -4.93 4.79
N GLU A 237 25.21 -5.83 4.37
CA GLU A 237 26.46 -5.46 3.69
C GLU A 237 26.20 -4.75 2.36
N ARG A 238 25.34 -5.33 1.52
CA ARG A 238 24.95 -4.72 0.22
C ARG A 238 24.21 -3.41 0.41
N ASP A 239 23.33 -3.34 1.41
CA ASP A 239 22.51 -2.16 1.67
C ASP A 239 23.34 -0.98 2.17
N ALA A 240 24.38 -1.22 3.00
CA ALA A 240 25.29 -0.17 3.44
C ALA A 240 26.00 0.51 2.26
N ILE A 241 26.52 -0.26 1.32
CA ILE A 241 27.16 0.26 0.09
C ILE A 241 26.16 1.12 -0.73
N ARG A 242 24.92 0.65 -0.84
CA ARG A 242 23.87 1.34 -1.59
C ARG A 242 23.44 2.64 -0.91
N VAL A 243 23.34 2.66 0.42
CA VAL A 243 23.02 3.86 1.19
C VAL A 243 24.07 4.96 0.98
N GLU A 244 25.36 4.59 0.94
CA GLU A 244 26.45 5.55 0.66
C GLU A 244 26.35 6.12 -0.76
N ALA A 245 26.10 5.27 -1.77
CA ALA A 245 25.90 5.70 -3.14
C ALA A 245 24.67 6.62 -3.30
N ASP A 246 23.57 6.27 -2.64
CA ASP A 246 22.34 7.07 -2.63
C ASP A 246 22.54 8.42 -1.94
N ALA A 247 23.40 8.51 -0.92
CA ALA A 247 23.70 9.77 -0.23
C ALA A 247 24.46 10.74 -1.14
N ALA A 248 25.39 10.24 -1.95
CA ALA A 248 26.14 11.04 -2.92
C ALA A 248 25.22 11.67 -3.99
N SER A 249 24.20 10.94 -4.45
CA SER A 249 23.27 11.42 -5.49
C SER A 249 22.18 12.37 -4.97
N PHE A 250 21.99 12.47 -3.65
CA PHE A 250 20.90 13.26 -3.07
C PHE A 250 21.04 14.76 -3.33
N GLY A 251 22.26 15.30 -3.24
CA GLY A 251 22.52 16.71 -3.51
C GLY A 251 22.16 17.12 -4.95
N GLU A 252 22.49 16.28 -5.92
CA GLU A 252 22.12 16.51 -7.32
C GLU A 252 20.60 16.45 -7.52
N LEU A 253 19.92 15.49 -6.89
CA LEU A 253 18.46 15.39 -6.93
C LEU A 253 17.81 16.64 -6.36
N GLN A 254 18.28 17.11 -5.21
CA GLN A 254 17.77 18.32 -4.57
C GLN A 254 17.95 19.54 -5.48
N GLN A 255 19.13 19.72 -6.07
CA GLN A 255 19.41 20.81 -7.00
C GLN A 255 18.50 20.73 -8.22
N ARG A 256 18.34 19.55 -8.83
CA ARG A 256 17.43 19.33 -9.96
C ARG A 256 15.98 19.71 -9.65
N ILE A 257 15.50 19.45 -8.44
CA ILE A 257 14.14 19.81 -7.99
C ILE A 257 14.03 21.34 -7.76
N MET A 258 15.09 21.96 -7.25
CA MET A 258 15.14 23.42 -7.04
C MET A 258 15.19 24.20 -8.35
N ASP A 259 15.88 23.68 -9.36
CA ASP A 259 16.11 24.33 -10.65
C ASP A 259 14.95 24.15 -11.65
N LEU A 260 13.94 23.35 -11.32
CA LEU A 260 12.78 23.20 -12.21
C LEU A 260 12.09 24.54 -12.46
N PRO A 261 11.89 24.92 -13.72
CA PRO A 261 11.16 26.13 -14.07
C PRO A 261 9.66 25.87 -13.85
N TYR A 262 9.15 26.37 -12.73
CA TYR A 262 7.72 26.32 -12.46
C TYR A 262 7.04 27.62 -12.85
N GLU A 263 5.87 27.53 -13.44
CA GLU A 263 5.00 28.68 -13.61
C GLU A 263 4.55 29.13 -12.21
N ASN A 264 4.88 30.37 -11.83
CA ASN A 264 4.43 30.92 -10.57
C ASN A 264 2.90 30.98 -10.56
N THR A 265 2.28 30.23 -9.68
CA THR A 265 0.87 30.40 -9.39
C THR A 265 0.68 31.71 -8.62
N ASN A 266 -0.31 32.52 -9.02
CA ASN A 266 -0.61 33.81 -8.38
C ASN A 266 -1.30 33.64 -7.01
N PHE A 267 -0.80 32.71 -6.20
CA PHE A 267 -1.28 32.49 -4.85
C PHE A 267 -0.56 33.42 -3.88
N THR A 268 -1.29 34.29 -3.19
CA THR A 268 -0.73 35.37 -2.34
C THR A 268 -1.06 35.22 -0.87
N SER A 269 -1.96 34.30 -0.47
CA SER A 269 -2.34 34.15 0.94
C SER A 269 -1.26 33.42 1.75
N ASP A 270 -1.01 33.88 2.97
CA ASP A 270 -0.16 33.17 3.93
C ASP A 270 -0.89 32.01 4.59
N GLU A 271 -2.23 32.06 4.69
CA GLU A 271 -3.06 30.97 5.18
C GLU A 271 -3.39 30.00 4.04
N VAL A 272 -2.95 28.75 4.18
CA VAL A 272 -3.24 27.66 3.22
C VAL A 272 -4.52 26.93 3.60
N VAL A 273 -4.66 26.59 4.87
CA VAL A 273 -5.85 25.94 5.44
C VAL A 273 -6.23 26.63 6.73
N ARG A 274 -7.49 26.97 6.91
CA ARG A 274 -8.05 27.42 8.19
C ARG A 274 -9.38 26.72 8.44
N LEU A 275 -9.44 26.02 9.55
CA LEU A 275 -10.64 25.42 10.13
C LEU A 275 -10.95 26.11 11.44
N ASN A 276 -12.19 26.55 11.62
CA ASN A 276 -12.65 27.23 12.85
C ASN A 276 -13.84 26.45 13.42
N LYS A 277 -13.65 25.80 14.57
CA LYS A 277 -14.62 24.96 15.28
C LYS A 277 -15.37 23.97 14.40
N VAL A 278 -14.64 23.34 13.48
CA VAL A 278 -15.23 22.42 12.50
C VAL A 278 -15.68 21.14 13.16
N SER A 279 -16.95 20.80 12.95
CA SER A 279 -17.56 19.55 13.42
C SER A 279 -18.16 18.80 12.25
N ILE A 280 -17.83 17.50 12.14
CA ILE A 280 -18.35 16.61 11.09
C ILE A 280 -19.05 15.42 11.73
N ARG A 281 -20.27 15.17 11.28
CA ARG A 281 -21.10 14.05 11.74
C ARG A 281 -21.58 13.22 10.55
N TYR A 282 -21.64 11.92 10.78
CA TYR A 282 -22.31 10.97 9.89
C TYR A 282 -23.27 10.17 10.76
N ASP A 283 -24.55 10.27 10.45
CA ASP A 283 -25.64 9.73 11.25
C ASP A 283 -25.50 10.19 12.72
N ASP A 284 -25.45 9.24 13.66
CA ASP A 284 -25.31 9.52 15.10
C ASP A 284 -23.85 9.66 15.55
N ARG A 285 -22.87 9.46 14.64
CA ARG A 285 -21.46 9.46 14.98
C ARG A 285 -20.78 10.79 14.66
N THR A 286 -20.23 11.45 15.67
CA THR A 286 -19.36 12.62 15.49
C THR A 286 -17.94 12.17 15.19
N ILE A 287 -17.42 12.50 13.99
CA ILE A 287 -16.06 12.17 13.56
C ILE A 287 -15.07 13.26 13.96
N LEU A 288 -15.38 14.51 13.64
CA LEU A 288 -14.60 15.67 14.08
C LEU A 288 -15.49 16.52 14.98
N LYS A 289 -14.94 17.05 16.08
CA LYS A 289 -15.68 17.86 17.05
C LYS A 289 -14.90 19.13 17.33
N GLU A 290 -15.49 20.28 17.00
CA GLU A 290 -14.98 21.62 17.27
C GLU A 290 -13.49 21.80 17.00
N LEU A 291 -13.04 21.29 15.83
CA LEU A 291 -11.63 21.31 15.45
C LEU A 291 -11.22 22.71 14.96
N ASP A 292 -10.26 23.31 15.66
CA ASP A 292 -9.52 24.49 15.22
C ASP A 292 -8.17 24.05 14.66
N TRP A 293 -7.87 24.46 13.44
CA TRP A 293 -6.58 24.15 12.80
C TRP A 293 -6.24 25.16 11.74
N THR A 294 -5.02 25.71 11.79
CA THR A 294 -4.49 26.63 10.79
C THR A 294 -3.16 26.12 10.26
N VAL A 295 -3.05 26.03 8.94
CA VAL A 295 -1.82 25.68 8.23
C VAL A 295 -1.35 26.90 7.46
N MET A 296 -0.16 27.39 7.79
CA MET A 296 0.46 28.52 7.13
C MET A 296 1.34 28.07 5.96
N ARG A 297 1.55 28.95 5.00
CA ARG A 297 2.45 28.71 3.87
C ARG A 297 3.83 28.31 4.38
N GLY A 298 4.40 27.27 3.78
CA GLY A 298 5.72 26.76 4.12
C GLY A 298 5.78 25.83 5.31
N GLN A 299 4.70 25.65 6.08
CA GLN A 299 4.66 24.65 7.16
C GLN A 299 4.59 23.22 6.63
N LYS A 300 5.18 22.28 7.38
CA LYS A 300 5.19 20.83 7.09
C LYS A 300 4.61 20.10 8.26
N TRP A 301 3.37 19.67 8.10
CA TRP A 301 2.56 19.04 9.15
C TRP A 301 2.60 17.51 9.09
N ALA A 302 2.84 16.87 10.22
CA ALA A 302 2.53 15.47 10.42
C ALA A 302 1.14 15.33 11.05
N LEU A 303 0.23 14.67 10.35
CA LEU A 303 -1.10 14.34 10.84
C LEU A 303 -1.12 12.90 11.31
N SER A 304 -1.37 12.66 12.60
CA SER A 304 -1.39 11.35 13.23
C SER A 304 -2.66 11.14 14.05
N GLY A 305 -2.89 9.92 14.50
CA GLY A 305 -4.05 9.55 15.30
C GLY A 305 -4.48 8.10 15.08
N GLU A 306 -5.33 7.59 15.96
CA GLU A 306 -5.86 6.22 15.90
C GLU A 306 -6.63 5.96 14.59
N ASN A 307 -6.78 4.68 14.25
CA ASN A 307 -7.64 4.29 13.14
C ASN A 307 -9.10 4.68 13.44
N GLY A 308 -9.73 5.36 12.48
CA GLY A 308 -11.08 5.91 12.66
C GLY A 308 -11.16 7.21 13.46
N ALA A 309 -10.04 7.89 13.74
CA ALA A 309 -9.99 9.21 14.38
C ALA A 309 -10.40 10.38 13.45
N GLY A 310 -10.69 10.10 12.17
CA GLY A 310 -11.15 11.14 11.23
C GLY A 310 -10.05 11.75 10.36
N LYS A 311 -8.84 11.14 10.27
CA LYS A 311 -7.74 11.64 9.42
C LYS A 311 -8.17 11.81 7.96
N SER A 312 -8.73 10.77 7.33
CA SER A 312 -9.19 10.84 5.94
C SER A 312 -10.37 11.82 5.76
N THR A 313 -11.24 11.95 6.79
CA THR A 313 -12.30 12.96 6.80
C THR A 313 -11.72 14.38 6.80
N LEU A 314 -10.72 14.64 7.65
CA LEU A 314 -10.03 15.93 7.68
C LEU A 314 -9.36 16.23 6.34
N LEU A 315 -8.63 15.27 5.75
CA LEU A 315 -8.02 15.45 4.43
C LEU A 315 -9.06 15.72 3.35
N SER A 316 -10.23 15.05 3.38
CA SER A 316 -11.29 15.29 2.40
C SER A 316 -11.89 16.71 2.47
N LEU A 317 -11.90 17.33 3.66
CA LEU A 317 -12.29 18.74 3.82
C LEU A 317 -11.24 19.67 3.16
N VAL A 318 -9.96 19.40 3.39
CA VAL A 318 -8.85 20.19 2.82
C VAL A 318 -8.77 20.02 1.29
N CYS A 319 -9.03 18.81 0.76
CA CYS A 319 -9.10 18.55 -0.68
C CYS A 319 -10.39 19.09 -1.34
N ALA A 320 -11.29 19.71 -0.57
CA ALA A 320 -12.60 20.19 -1.02
C ALA A 320 -13.51 19.08 -1.61
N ASP A 321 -13.28 17.82 -1.24
CA ASP A 321 -14.07 16.67 -1.69
C ASP A 321 -15.26 16.36 -0.77
N ASN A 322 -15.25 16.84 0.47
CA ASN A 322 -16.32 16.60 1.44
C ASN A 322 -17.42 17.64 1.31
N PRO A 323 -18.66 17.25 1.01
CA PRO A 323 -19.79 18.18 0.86
C PRO A 323 -20.13 18.94 2.15
N GLN A 324 -19.86 18.38 3.33
CA GLN A 324 -20.07 19.08 4.62
C GLN A 324 -19.15 20.29 4.78
N SER A 325 -18.10 20.43 3.95
CA SER A 325 -17.22 21.61 3.95
C SER A 325 -17.96 22.93 3.72
N TYR A 326 -19.09 22.91 3.02
CA TYR A 326 -19.92 24.10 2.75
C TYR A 326 -20.72 24.56 3.98
N ALA A 327 -20.99 23.67 4.92
CA ALA A 327 -21.69 23.97 6.16
C ALA A 327 -20.75 24.37 7.32
N CYS A 328 -19.44 24.31 7.10
CA CYS A 328 -18.42 24.59 8.10
C CYS A 328 -17.68 25.91 7.84
N ASP A 329 -17.09 26.49 8.88
CA ASP A 329 -16.22 27.66 8.73
C ASP A 329 -14.80 27.22 8.33
N ILE A 330 -14.62 27.06 7.04
CA ILE A 330 -13.39 26.58 6.38
C ILE A 330 -12.93 27.61 5.38
N SER A 331 -11.65 27.98 5.42
CA SER A 331 -10.99 28.73 4.37
C SER A 331 -9.84 27.91 3.79
N LEU A 332 -9.73 27.88 2.46
CA LEU A 332 -8.66 27.21 1.73
C LEU A 332 -7.98 28.24 0.84
N PHE A 333 -6.67 28.35 0.94
CA PHE A 333 -5.87 29.30 0.18
C PHE A 333 -6.36 30.75 0.35
N GLY A 334 -6.74 31.14 1.59
CA GLY A 334 -7.25 32.46 1.93
C GLY A 334 -8.68 32.74 1.49
N ARG A 335 -9.37 31.77 0.87
CA ARG A 335 -10.76 31.93 0.40
C ARG A 335 -11.71 31.05 1.19
N LYS A 336 -12.79 31.65 1.73
CA LYS A 336 -13.82 30.93 2.49
C LYS A 336 -14.61 30.00 1.56
N ARG A 337 -14.92 28.78 2.03
CA ARG A 337 -15.76 27.82 1.30
C ARG A 337 -17.19 28.32 1.17
N GLY A 338 -17.77 28.11 -0.03
CA GLY A 338 -19.15 28.51 -0.32
C GLY A 338 -19.31 29.97 -0.76
N THR A 339 -18.24 30.68 -1.12
CA THR A 339 -18.28 32.05 -1.65
C THR A 339 -18.25 32.13 -3.17
N GLY A 340 -18.58 31.03 -3.87
CA GLY A 340 -18.64 30.96 -5.34
C GLY A 340 -17.34 30.46 -5.99
N GLU A 341 -16.42 29.91 -5.21
CA GLU A 341 -15.21 29.27 -5.72
C GLU A 341 -15.51 27.92 -6.37
N SER A 342 -14.80 27.61 -7.44
CA SER A 342 -14.83 26.30 -8.05
C SER A 342 -13.94 25.32 -7.28
N ILE A 343 -14.36 24.07 -7.16
CA ILE A 343 -13.54 22.96 -6.64
C ILE A 343 -12.19 22.87 -7.39
N TRP A 344 -12.19 23.13 -8.70
CA TRP A 344 -11.00 23.07 -9.53
C TRP A 344 -10.02 24.22 -9.27
N GLU A 345 -10.51 25.40 -8.84
CA GLU A 345 -9.66 26.52 -8.39
C GLU A 345 -8.89 26.17 -7.13
N ILE A 346 -9.44 25.33 -6.27
CA ILE A 346 -8.77 24.82 -5.07
C ILE A 346 -7.80 23.70 -5.44
N LYS A 347 -8.28 22.71 -6.19
CA LYS A 347 -7.51 21.52 -6.54
C LYS A 347 -6.27 21.81 -7.36
N LYS A 348 -6.24 22.87 -8.15
CA LYS A 348 -5.03 23.27 -8.90
C LYS A 348 -3.82 23.52 -7.99
N HIS A 349 -4.05 23.91 -6.74
CA HIS A 349 -2.99 24.21 -5.74
C HIS A 349 -2.57 22.98 -4.93
N ILE A 350 -3.29 21.84 -5.04
CA ILE A 350 -3.13 20.67 -4.19
C ILE A 350 -2.57 19.50 -4.98
N GLY A 351 -1.42 18.97 -4.58
CA GLY A 351 -0.97 17.63 -4.98
C GLY A 351 -1.45 16.61 -3.96
N TYR A 352 -2.21 15.60 -4.38
CA TYR A 352 -2.79 14.63 -3.47
C TYR A 352 -2.49 13.20 -3.88
N VAL A 353 -2.09 12.38 -2.91
CA VAL A 353 -1.98 10.93 -3.05
C VAL A 353 -2.47 10.24 -1.78
N SER A 354 -3.25 9.17 -1.94
CA SER A 354 -3.74 8.32 -0.84
C SER A 354 -3.84 6.86 -1.27
N PRO A 355 -3.95 5.92 -0.31
CA PRO A 355 -4.25 4.53 -0.62
C PRO A 355 -5.61 4.36 -1.31
N GLU A 356 -6.62 5.16 -0.95
CA GLU A 356 -7.93 5.15 -1.59
C GLU A 356 -7.86 5.55 -3.05
N MET A 357 -7.10 6.61 -3.37
CA MET A 357 -6.88 7.03 -4.76
C MET A 357 -6.23 5.91 -5.57
N HIS A 358 -5.23 5.22 -5.02
CA HIS A 358 -4.58 4.10 -5.69
C HIS A 358 -5.57 2.99 -6.02
N ARG A 359 -6.46 2.61 -5.09
CA ARG A 359 -7.49 1.59 -5.33
C ARG A 359 -8.52 2.01 -6.36
N ALA A 360 -8.92 3.28 -6.32
CA ALA A 360 -9.94 3.83 -7.22
C ALA A 360 -9.41 4.09 -8.65
N TYR A 361 -8.09 4.08 -8.86
CA TYR A 361 -7.50 4.39 -10.14
C TYR A 361 -7.49 3.18 -11.08
N LEU A 362 -8.64 2.88 -11.70
CA LEU A 362 -8.87 1.72 -12.57
C LEU A 362 -8.74 2.03 -14.06
N LYS A 363 -8.11 3.15 -14.43
CA LYS A 363 -7.91 3.53 -15.84
C LYS A 363 -6.72 2.79 -16.43
N ASN A 364 -6.96 2.04 -17.50
CA ASN A 364 -5.91 1.31 -18.22
C ASN A 364 -5.28 2.20 -19.31
N LEU A 365 -4.66 3.28 -18.88
CA LEU A 365 -3.90 4.21 -19.73
C LEU A 365 -2.40 3.97 -19.56
N PRO A 366 -1.55 4.41 -20.52
CA PRO A 366 -0.10 4.45 -20.32
C PRO A 366 0.28 5.22 -19.05
N ALA A 367 1.34 4.76 -18.35
CA ALA A 367 1.74 5.37 -17.08
C ALA A 367 2.03 6.88 -17.20
N ILE A 368 2.58 7.33 -18.34
CA ILE A 368 2.82 8.75 -18.59
C ILE A 368 1.51 9.57 -18.63
N GLU A 369 0.44 9.01 -19.17
CA GLU A 369 -0.87 9.69 -19.21
C GLU A 369 -1.52 9.76 -17.82
N ILE A 370 -1.26 8.75 -16.97
CA ILE A 370 -1.65 8.79 -15.56
C ILE A 370 -0.96 9.94 -14.84
N VAL A 371 0.37 10.09 -15.04
CA VAL A 371 1.13 11.20 -14.46
C VAL A 371 0.62 12.54 -14.98
N ALA A 372 0.42 12.67 -16.29
CA ALA A 372 -0.08 13.87 -16.95
C ALA A 372 -1.48 14.28 -16.49
N SER A 373 -2.34 13.32 -16.10
CA SER A 373 -3.66 13.61 -15.54
C SER A 373 -3.60 14.46 -14.25
N GLY A 374 -2.45 14.45 -13.56
CA GLY A 374 -2.18 15.28 -12.39
C GLY A 374 -2.15 16.78 -12.66
N LEU A 375 -1.85 17.19 -13.88
CA LEU A 375 -1.89 18.61 -14.29
C LEU A 375 -3.30 19.22 -14.15
N HIS A 376 -4.34 18.39 -14.22
CA HIS A 376 -5.74 18.82 -14.17
C HIS A 376 -6.56 18.12 -13.07
N ASP A 377 -5.92 17.30 -12.20
CA ASP A 377 -6.55 16.50 -11.13
C ASP A 377 -7.69 15.58 -11.60
N SER A 378 -7.68 15.17 -12.85
CA SER A 378 -8.68 14.27 -13.39
C SER A 378 -8.29 12.80 -13.19
N ILE A 379 -9.29 11.90 -13.04
CA ILE A 379 -9.07 10.45 -13.08
C ILE A 379 -9.10 10.01 -14.55
N GLY A 380 -7.94 9.99 -15.18
CA GLY A 380 -7.75 9.81 -16.61
C GLY A 380 -7.38 11.12 -17.32
N LEU A 381 -6.83 11.02 -18.51
CA LEU A 381 -6.37 12.18 -19.30
C LEU A 381 -7.46 12.63 -20.27
N TYR A 382 -8.12 13.75 -19.97
CA TYR A 382 -9.20 14.32 -20.82
C TYR A 382 -8.74 15.55 -21.60
N LYS A 383 -7.64 16.18 -21.22
CA LYS A 383 -7.04 17.31 -21.91
C LYS A 383 -5.60 16.96 -22.28
N ARG A 384 -5.27 17.08 -23.55
CA ARG A 384 -3.93 16.72 -24.05
C ARG A 384 -2.92 17.77 -23.58
N PRO A 385 -1.86 17.36 -22.85
CA PRO A 385 -0.80 18.28 -22.43
C PRO A 385 0.01 18.76 -23.64
N HIS A 386 0.54 19.98 -23.58
CA HIS A 386 1.51 20.45 -24.57
C HIS A 386 2.92 19.82 -24.32
N ALA A 387 3.82 19.96 -25.29
CA ALA A 387 5.12 19.29 -25.25
C ALA A 387 5.95 19.62 -23.98
N GLY A 388 5.92 20.88 -23.52
CA GLY A 388 6.62 21.28 -22.29
C GLY A 388 6.04 20.61 -21.04
N GLN A 389 4.71 20.46 -20.95
CA GLN A 389 4.08 19.75 -19.84
C GLN A 389 4.40 18.24 -19.87
N MET A 390 4.46 17.64 -21.06
CA MET A 390 4.88 16.23 -21.19
C MET A 390 6.33 16.03 -20.75
N ALA A 391 7.23 16.94 -21.10
CA ALA A 391 8.63 16.90 -20.63
C ALA A 391 8.72 16.93 -19.09
N VAL A 392 7.91 17.75 -18.42
CA VAL A 392 7.83 17.78 -16.94
C VAL A 392 7.30 16.45 -16.39
N CYS A 393 6.30 15.84 -17.05
CA CYS A 393 5.80 14.52 -16.65
C CYS A 393 6.89 13.44 -16.77
N GLU A 394 7.61 13.39 -17.89
CA GLU A 394 8.72 12.45 -18.11
C GLU A 394 9.83 12.66 -17.08
N TRP A 395 10.16 13.92 -16.78
CA TRP A 395 11.15 14.26 -15.78
C TRP A 395 10.74 13.75 -14.37
N TRP A 396 9.50 13.97 -13.94
CA TRP A 396 9.04 13.42 -12.67
C TRP A 396 9.01 11.89 -12.65
N MET A 397 8.68 11.25 -13.77
CA MET A 397 8.80 9.80 -13.88
C MET A 397 10.24 9.31 -13.72
N ASP A 398 11.22 10.04 -14.24
CA ASP A 398 12.65 9.76 -14.05
C ASP A 398 13.05 9.94 -12.58
N VAL A 399 12.67 11.05 -11.96
CA VAL A 399 12.90 11.32 -10.53
C VAL A 399 12.37 10.18 -9.64
N PHE A 400 11.16 9.67 -9.93
CA PHE A 400 10.58 8.55 -9.19
C PHE A 400 11.07 7.17 -9.65
N GLY A 401 11.92 7.09 -10.69
CA GLY A 401 12.51 5.84 -11.18
C GLY A 401 11.58 4.96 -11.99
N VAL A 402 10.57 5.53 -12.60
CA VAL A 402 9.57 4.82 -13.43
C VAL A 402 9.56 5.27 -14.90
N ALA A 403 10.58 6.01 -15.35
CA ALA A 403 10.67 6.49 -16.73
C ALA A 403 10.62 5.38 -17.78
N GLY A 404 11.28 4.23 -17.51
CA GLY A 404 11.25 3.06 -18.38
C GLY A 404 9.87 2.38 -18.51
N LEU A 405 8.90 2.81 -17.72
CA LEU A 405 7.54 2.24 -17.70
C LEU A 405 6.51 3.17 -18.36
N LYS A 406 6.92 4.29 -18.94
CA LYS A 406 6.05 5.36 -19.42
C LYS A 406 4.94 4.90 -20.36
N ASP A 407 5.26 3.97 -21.26
CA ASP A 407 4.34 3.47 -22.28
C ASP A 407 3.55 2.21 -21.82
N LYS A 408 3.89 1.64 -20.66
CA LYS A 408 3.17 0.49 -20.13
C LYS A 408 1.79 0.88 -19.61
N PRO A 409 0.75 0.06 -19.87
CA PRO A 409 -0.56 0.22 -19.27
C PRO A 409 -0.47 0.19 -17.74
N PHE A 410 -1.08 1.17 -17.08
CA PHE A 410 -1.00 1.36 -15.61
C PHE A 410 -1.41 0.09 -14.83
N LEU A 411 -2.48 -0.59 -15.27
CA LEU A 411 -2.97 -1.80 -14.59
C LEU A 411 -2.05 -3.02 -14.76
N GLN A 412 -1.06 -2.96 -15.65
CA GLN A 412 -0.03 -4.00 -15.82
C GLN A 412 1.22 -3.73 -14.97
N LEU A 413 1.30 -2.55 -14.35
CA LEU A 413 2.38 -2.23 -13.42
C LEU A 413 2.18 -2.98 -12.10
N SER A 414 3.28 -3.30 -11.41
CA SER A 414 3.21 -3.77 -10.02
C SER A 414 2.61 -2.69 -9.11
N SER A 415 2.05 -3.08 -7.97
CA SER A 415 1.45 -2.15 -7.01
C SER A 415 2.41 -1.02 -6.58
N GLY A 416 3.70 -1.33 -6.39
CA GLY A 416 4.71 -0.33 -6.07
C GLY A 416 4.99 0.64 -7.23
N GLU A 417 5.10 0.13 -8.47
CA GLU A 417 5.27 0.97 -9.66
C GLU A 417 4.06 1.88 -9.90
N GLN A 418 2.84 1.36 -9.70
CA GLN A 418 1.62 2.16 -9.73
C GLN A 418 1.67 3.29 -8.68
N ARG A 419 2.13 2.97 -7.46
CA ARG A 419 2.27 3.95 -6.40
C ARG A 419 3.26 5.06 -6.75
N LEU A 420 4.42 4.71 -7.33
CA LEU A 420 5.41 5.69 -7.79
C LEU A 420 4.86 6.59 -8.90
N ALA A 421 4.10 6.05 -9.85
CA ALA A 421 3.45 6.84 -10.89
C ALA A 421 2.40 7.80 -10.31
N LEU A 422 1.61 7.39 -9.31
CA LEU A 422 0.65 8.25 -8.62
C LEU A 422 1.32 9.32 -7.75
N LEU A 423 2.50 9.02 -7.18
CA LEU A 423 3.32 10.03 -6.53
C LEU A 423 3.80 11.05 -7.56
N ALA A 424 4.41 10.63 -8.67
CA ALA A 424 4.80 11.54 -9.75
C ALA A 424 3.63 12.43 -10.20
N ARG A 425 2.43 11.85 -10.33
CA ARG A 425 1.20 12.58 -10.64
C ARG A 425 0.88 13.69 -9.64
N ALA A 426 1.14 13.48 -8.34
CA ALA A 426 0.86 14.51 -7.32
C ALA A 426 1.85 15.69 -7.38
N PHE A 427 3.08 15.45 -7.87
CA PHE A 427 4.13 16.46 -7.96
C PHE A 427 4.14 17.24 -9.28
N VAL A 428 3.56 16.68 -10.36
CA VAL A 428 3.73 17.18 -11.74
C VAL A 428 3.31 18.63 -11.98
N LYS A 429 2.38 19.16 -11.19
CA LYS A 429 1.90 20.55 -11.28
C LYS A 429 2.56 21.52 -10.31
N ASP A 430 3.60 21.07 -9.60
CA ASP A 430 4.30 21.85 -8.56
C ASP A 430 3.36 22.47 -7.50
N PRO A 431 2.58 21.65 -6.80
CA PRO A 431 1.53 22.15 -5.92
C PRO A 431 2.08 23.03 -4.79
N GLU A 432 1.30 24.02 -4.34
CA GLU A 432 1.58 24.80 -3.14
C GLU A 432 1.35 24.00 -1.87
N LEU A 433 0.35 23.12 -1.87
CA LEU A 433 0.05 22.18 -0.80
C LEU A 433 0.18 20.75 -1.30
N LEU A 434 1.12 20.00 -0.73
CA LEU A 434 1.29 18.59 -0.98
C LEU A 434 0.65 17.79 0.16
N ILE A 435 -0.36 17.00 -0.16
CA ILE A 435 -1.05 16.11 0.80
C ILE A 435 -0.66 14.68 0.50
N LEU A 436 0.02 14.05 1.43
CA LEU A 436 0.55 12.69 1.32
C LEU A 436 -0.06 11.81 2.39
N ASP A 437 -1.05 10.99 1.99
CA ASP A 437 -1.65 10.01 2.88
C ASP A 437 -0.97 8.65 2.66
N GLU A 438 -0.19 8.23 3.65
CA GLU A 438 0.65 7.02 3.63
C GLU A 438 1.48 6.86 2.33
N PRO A 439 2.29 7.85 1.93
CA PRO A 439 2.94 7.86 0.61
C PRO A 439 3.88 6.69 0.39
N LEU A 440 4.48 6.14 1.46
CA LEU A 440 5.45 5.05 1.40
C LEU A 440 4.81 3.66 1.47
N HIS A 441 3.48 3.61 1.64
CA HIS A 441 2.74 2.36 1.70
C HIS A 441 2.90 1.54 0.41
N GLY A 442 3.21 0.25 0.54
CA GLY A 442 3.37 -0.67 -0.61
C GLY A 442 4.67 -0.53 -1.39
N LEU A 443 5.56 0.38 -1.00
CA LEU A 443 6.89 0.49 -1.58
C LEU A 443 7.88 -0.45 -0.90
N ASP A 444 8.86 -0.94 -1.66
CA ASP A 444 10.00 -1.69 -1.15
C ASP A 444 10.99 -0.77 -0.40
N THR A 445 11.97 -1.36 0.29
CA THR A 445 12.97 -0.67 1.09
C THR A 445 13.70 0.44 0.31
N TYR A 446 14.06 0.19 -0.96
CA TYR A 446 14.79 1.17 -1.77
C TYR A 446 13.92 2.33 -2.22
N ASN A 447 12.73 2.03 -2.74
CA ASN A 447 11.78 3.03 -3.19
C ASN A 447 11.26 3.89 -2.03
N ARG A 448 11.09 3.34 -0.82
CA ARG A 448 10.76 4.12 0.38
C ARG A 448 11.80 5.20 0.67
N ARG A 449 13.09 4.84 0.66
CA ARG A 449 14.19 5.80 0.87
C ARG A 449 14.22 6.86 -0.22
N ARG A 450 14.10 6.44 -1.49
CA ARG A 450 14.07 7.37 -2.63
C ARG A 450 12.93 8.36 -2.52
N VAL A 451 11.70 7.89 -2.28
CA VAL A 451 10.52 8.75 -2.14
C VAL A 451 10.66 9.70 -0.95
N LYS A 452 11.16 9.22 0.21
CA LYS A 452 11.42 10.08 1.37
C LYS A 452 12.37 11.22 1.02
N LYS A 453 13.48 10.93 0.32
CA LYS A 453 14.43 11.94 -0.15
C LYS A 453 13.81 12.93 -1.15
N ILE A 454 12.96 12.46 -2.07
CA ILE A 454 12.23 13.32 -3.01
C ILE A 454 11.31 14.29 -2.25
N ILE A 455 10.57 13.80 -1.26
CA ILE A 455 9.70 14.61 -0.41
C ILE A 455 10.53 15.65 0.34
N GLU A 456 11.66 15.26 0.94
CA GLU A 456 12.57 16.16 1.64
C GLU A 456 13.12 17.27 0.72
N ALA A 457 13.57 16.90 -0.48
CA ALA A 457 14.07 17.85 -1.48
C ALA A 457 12.98 18.83 -1.93
N PHE A 458 11.77 18.35 -2.19
CA PHE A 458 10.63 19.20 -2.54
C PHE A 458 10.27 20.16 -1.42
N CYS A 459 10.24 19.68 -0.17
CA CYS A 459 9.91 20.44 1.02
C CYS A 459 11.03 21.37 1.49
N ALA A 460 12.26 21.24 0.99
CA ALA A 460 13.33 22.21 1.22
C ALA A 460 13.01 23.59 0.64
N ARG A 461 12.11 23.67 -0.33
CA ARG A 461 11.56 24.93 -0.83
C ARG A 461 10.66 25.55 0.23
N ARG A 462 10.96 26.80 0.61
CA ARG A 462 10.31 27.49 1.75
C ARG A 462 8.84 27.79 1.51
N ASP A 463 8.43 27.97 0.27
CA ASP A 463 7.06 28.28 -0.15
C ASP A 463 6.14 27.06 -0.16
N LYS A 464 6.68 25.84 -0.17
CA LYS A 464 5.89 24.62 -0.24
C LYS A 464 5.35 24.21 1.11
N THR A 465 4.07 23.93 1.15
CA THR A 465 3.35 23.44 2.35
C THR A 465 3.10 21.94 2.19
N MET A 466 3.18 21.19 3.28
CA MET A 466 2.93 19.75 3.25
C MET A 466 2.07 19.30 4.44
N ILE A 467 1.16 18.37 4.17
CA ILE A 467 0.46 17.57 5.19
C ILE A 467 0.73 16.10 4.89
N MET A 468 1.41 15.43 5.81
CA MET A 468 1.73 14.00 5.66
C MET A 468 1.08 13.17 6.75
N VAL A 469 0.38 12.11 6.34
CA VAL A 469 -0.16 11.08 7.24
C VAL A 469 0.72 9.85 7.12
N THR A 470 1.20 9.34 8.24
CA THR A 470 1.86 8.03 8.34
C THR A 470 1.67 7.45 9.73
N HIS A 471 1.69 6.12 9.81
CA HIS A 471 1.68 5.39 11.08
C HIS A 471 3.09 5.17 11.66
N TYR A 472 4.14 5.53 10.91
CA TYR A 472 5.53 5.25 11.27
C TYR A 472 6.33 6.54 11.43
N GLU A 473 6.83 6.80 12.62
CA GLU A 473 7.62 8.00 12.93
C GLU A 473 8.90 8.10 12.07
N ASN A 474 9.54 6.98 11.78
CA ASN A 474 10.74 6.91 10.95
C ASN A 474 10.51 7.23 9.46
N GLU A 475 9.26 7.25 9.02
CA GLU A 475 8.89 7.66 7.66
C GLU A 475 8.79 9.17 7.50
N LEU A 476 8.58 9.89 8.59
CA LEU A 476 8.46 11.34 8.53
C LEU A 476 9.76 11.97 8.03
N PRO A 477 9.67 12.93 7.08
CA PRO A 477 10.79 13.75 6.67
C PRO A 477 11.35 14.57 7.83
N ALA A 478 12.67 14.85 7.82
CA ALA A 478 13.29 15.71 8.81
C ALA A 478 12.77 17.16 8.76
N THR A 479 12.10 17.54 7.67
CA THR A 479 11.52 18.86 7.45
C THR A 479 10.19 19.11 8.17
N ILE A 480 9.63 18.12 8.85
CA ILE A 480 8.37 18.29 9.62
C ILE A 480 8.58 19.34 10.70
N SER A 481 7.76 20.41 10.65
CA SER A 481 7.79 21.53 11.60
C SER A 481 6.69 21.44 12.65
N ASP A 482 5.55 20.85 12.30
CA ASP A 482 4.33 20.88 13.11
C ASP A 482 3.64 19.50 13.17
N ARG A 483 2.82 19.27 14.19
CA ARG A 483 2.13 18.00 14.38
C ARG A 483 0.70 18.21 14.82
N LEU A 484 -0.24 17.49 14.22
CA LEU A 484 -1.63 17.40 14.67
C LEU A 484 -1.96 15.95 15.00
N TYR A 485 -2.41 15.72 16.24
CA TYR A 485 -2.86 14.40 16.67
C TYR A 485 -4.39 14.39 16.84
N LEU A 486 -5.08 13.59 16.06
CA LEU A 486 -6.53 13.40 16.15
C LEU A 486 -6.86 12.26 17.13
N LYS A 487 -7.70 12.56 18.12
CA LYS A 487 -8.26 11.56 19.03
C LYS A 487 -9.59 11.05 18.47
N ARG A 488 -9.84 9.76 18.68
CA ARG A 488 -11.12 9.17 18.32
C ARG A 488 -12.20 9.69 19.27
N ASN A 489 -13.26 10.32 18.74
CA ASN A 489 -14.45 10.63 19.51
C ASN A 489 -15.19 9.31 19.78
N ARG A 490 -15.38 9.00 21.05
CA ARG A 490 -16.10 7.81 21.53
C ARG A 490 -17.58 8.06 21.60
#